data_8c7fd117a9df9d7773e45ea6edbf0073
#
_entry.id   8c7fd117a9df9d7773e45ea6edbf0073
#
_cell.length_a   1.000
_cell.length_b   1.000
_cell.length_c   1.000
_cell.angle_alpha   90.00
_cell.angle_beta   90.00
_cell.angle_gamma   90.00
#
_symmetry.space_group_name_H-M   'P 1'
#
loop_
_entity.id
_entity.type
_entity.pdbx_description
1 polymer ?
#
loop_
_entity_poly.entity_id
_entity_poly.type
_entity_poly.pdbx_seq_one_letter_code
_entity_poly.pdbx_strand_id
1 'polypeptide(L)'
;MPRVSLVRVAAAALLMSALGCGTSGSKIPVSEVVAKPDASGVQHVVVEVHSFYFKPSRVVVESGRPVEMTLKFKNFFTPHNLTCDHADGGIRIDKSAGFMSFRRTKEVRFTPGMPGEYPFYCGVDSHMKKGMTGTLVVR
;
A
#
# COMPACT_ATOMS: atom_id res chain seq x y z
N MET A 1 -68.58 -33.55 -19.91
CA MET A 1 -67.16 -33.48 -19.71
C MET A 1 -66.69 -32.04 -19.98
N PRO A 2 -66.40 -31.21 -18.97
CA PRO A 2 -65.99 -29.86 -19.20
C PRO A 2 -64.41 -29.81 -19.33
N ARG A 3 -63.96 -29.10 -20.35
CA ARG A 3 -62.56 -28.82 -20.63
C ARG A 3 -62.02 -27.76 -19.66
N VAL A 4 -61.01 -28.11 -18.94
CA VAL A 4 -60.25 -27.16 -18.06
C VAL A 4 -59.23 -26.40 -18.92
N SER A 5 -59.43 -25.09 -19.05
CA SER A 5 -58.52 -24.18 -19.73
C SER A 5 -57.38 -23.81 -18.78
N LEU A 6 -56.14 -24.16 -19.14
CA LEU A 6 -54.93 -23.72 -18.44
C LEU A 6 -54.62 -22.26 -18.78
N VAL A 7 -54.79 -21.39 -17.80
CA VAL A 7 -54.31 -20.00 -17.88
C VAL A 7 -52.83 -19.98 -17.57
N ARG A 8 -51.99 -19.63 -18.57
CA ARG A 8 -50.57 -19.39 -18.40
C ARG A 8 -50.38 -18.00 -17.83
N VAL A 9 -49.94 -17.93 -16.57
CA VAL A 9 -49.49 -16.68 -15.95
C VAL A 9 -48.02 -16.44 -16.38
N ALA A 10 -47.79 -15.43 -17.22
CA ALA A 10 -46.46 -14.97 -17.57
C ALA A 10 -45.92 -14.10 -16.42
N ALA A 11 -44.93 -14.60 -15.72
CA ALA A 11 -44.18 -13.82 -14.73
C ALA A 11 -43.21 -12.89 -15.46
N ALA A 12 -43.49 -11.60 -15.46
CA ALA A 12 -42.58 -10.57 -15.93
C ALA A 12 -41.49 -10.35 -14.86
N ALA A 13 -40.28 -10.78 -15.13
CA ALA A 13 -39.13 -10.48 -14.29
C ALA A 13 -38.70 -9.02 -14.55
N LEU A 14 -38.90 -8.16 -13.55
CA LEU A 14 -38.40 -6.79 -13.54
C LEU A 14 -36.88 -6.87 -13.26
N LEU A 15 -36.03 -6.60 -14.29
CA LEU A 15 -34.62 -6.35 -14.10
C LEU A 15 -34.43 -4.95 -13.47
N MET A 16 -34.18 -4.89 -12.19
CA MET A 16 -33.68 -3.70 -11.53
C MET A 16 -32.20 -3.51 -11.91
N SER A 17 -31.96 -2.60 -12.84
CA SER A 17 -30.60 -2.09 -13.12
C SER A 17 -30.16 -1.23 -11.95
N ALA A 18 -29.32 -1.76 -11.08
CA ALA A 18 -28.62 -0.97 -10.07
C ALA A 18 -27.62 -0.06 -10.77
N LEU A 19 -27.96 1.24 -10.91
CA LEU A 19 -26.95 2.25 -11.21
C LEU A 19 -25.98 2.32 -10.04
N GLY A 20 -24.84 1.66 -10.17
CA GLY A 20 -23.73 1.82 -9.28
C GLY A 20 -23.18 3.24 -9.40
N CYS A 21 -23.38 4.07 -8.38
CA CYS A 21 -22.74 5.36 -8.22
C CYS A 21 -21.23 5.10 -8.08
N GLY A 22 -20.51 5.18 -9.19
CA GLY A 22 -19.04 5.13 -9.19
C GLY A 22 -18.50 6.42 -8.60
N THR A 23 -18.13 6.40 -7.31
CA THR A 23 -17.29 7.44 -6.73
C THR A 23 -15.93 7.36 -7.39
N SER A 24 -15.63 8.29 -8.28
CA SER A 24 -14.27 8.53 -8.82
C SER A 24 -13.38 9.11 -7.74
N GLY A 25 -13.07 8.33 -6.73
CA GLY A 25 -11.94 8.59 -5.87
C GLY A 25 -10.67 8.33 -6.67
N SER A 26 -9.74 9.27 -6.67
CA SER A 26 -8.39 9.07 -7.21
C SER A 26 -7.81 7.78 -6.62
N LYS A 27 -7.82 6.70 -7.41
CA LYS A 27 -7.32 5.40 -6.95
C LYS A 27 -5.81 5.48 -6.89
N ILE A 28 -5.29 5.68 -5.68
CA ILE A 28 -3.87 5.50 -5.41
C ILE A 28 -3.51 4.07 -5.82
N PRO A 29 -2.46 3.86 -6.64
CA PRO A 29 -2.10 2.53 -7.08
C PRO A 29 -1.76 1.65 -5.87
N VAL A 30 -2.56 0.64 -5.60
CA VAL A 30 -2.22 -0.39 -4.61
C VAL A 30 -1.31 -1.39 -5.30
N SER A 31 -0.11 -1.57 -4.77
CA SER A 31 0.87 -2.53 -5.27
C SER A 31 1.56 -3.22 -4.11
N GLU A 32 1.86 -4.50 -4.28
CA GLU A 32 2.51 -5.33 -3.26
C GLU A 32 3.84 -5.86 -3.78
N VAL A 33 4.81 -5.99 -2.88
CA VAL A 33 6.03 -6.76 -3.06
C VAL A 33 6.22 -7.70 -1.88
N VAL A 34 6.59 -8.94 -2.18
CA VAL A 34 7.03 -9.93 -1.19
C VAL A 34 8.53 -10.07 -1.35
N ALA A 35 9.27 -9.58 -0.37
CA ALA A 35 10.73 -9.70 -0.34
C ALA A 35 11.12 -11.15 -0.05
N LYS A 36 12.08 -11.67 -0.81
CA LYS A 36 12.69 -12.98 -0.55
C LYS A 36 14.09 -12.76 -0.02
N PRO A 37 14.51 -13.53 0.99
CA PRO A 37 15.90 -13.48 1.45
C PRO A 37 16.86 -13.93 0.33
N ASP A 38 17.98 -13.25 0.22
CA ASP A 38 19.09 -13.68 -0.61
C ASP A 38 19.91 -14.82 0.05
N ALA A 39 21.02 -15.24 -0.57
CA ALA A 39 21.86 -16.30 -0.03
C ALA A 39 22.48 -15.97 1.34
N SER A 40 22.59 -14.70 1.71
CA SER A 40 23.05 -14.22 3.01
C SER A 40 21.92 -14.06 4.04
N GLY A 41 20.67 -14.28 3.62
CA GLY A 41 19.48 -14.14 4.44
C GLY A 41 18.93 -12.72 4.52
N VAL A 42 19.47 -11.78 3.73
CA VAL A 42 19.04 -10.38 3.68
C VAL A 42 17.87 -10.22 2.69
N GLN A 43 16.88 -9.48 3.08
CA GLN A 43 15.70 -9.16 2.27
C GLN A 43 15.86 -7.77 1.66
N HIS A 44 15.92 -7.67 0.33
CA HIS A 44 16.07 -6.41 -0.38
C HIS A 44 14.72 -5.89 -0.88
N VAL A 45 14.41 -4.64 -0.53
CA VAL A 45 13.18 -3.96 -0.92
C VAL A 45 13.49 -2.60 -1.51
N VAL A 46 12.82 -2.25 -2.60
CA VAL A 46 12.85 -0.90 -3.16
C VAL A 46 11.45 -0.30 -3.05
N VAL A 47 11.35 0.88 -2.43
CA VAL A 47 10.12 1.66 -2.36
C VAL A 47 10.33 2.99 -3.06
N GLU A 48 9.54 3.26 -4.08
CA GLU A 48 9.50 4.56 -4.74
C GLU A 48 8.53 5.48 -3.98
N VAL A 49 8.99 6.68 -3.69
CA VAL A 49 8.21 7.72 -3.02
C VAL A 49 7.78 8.75 -4.05
N HIS A 50 6.52 8.71 -4.44
CA HIS A 50 5.91 9.58 -5.43
C HIS A 50 5.10 10.70 -4.79
N SER A 51 4.50 11.58 -5.61
CA SER A 51 3.54 12.57 -5.13
C SER A 51 2.29 11.88 -4.60
N PHE A 52 2.14 11.91 -3.27
CA PHE A 52 0.99 11.40 -2.51
C PHE A 52 0.77 9.88 -2.53
N TYR A 53 1.77 9.06 -2.95
CA TYR A 53 1.71 7.62 -2.83
C TYR A 53 3.09 6.96 -2.76
N PHE A 54 3.12 5.73 -2.25
CA PHE A 54 4.28 4.84 -2.25
C PHE A 54 4.07 3.69 -3.25
N LYS A 55 5.17 3.25 -3.88
CA LYS A 55 5.14 2.08 -4.78
C LYS A 55 6.34 1.17 -4.51
N PRO A 56 6.10 -0.06 -4.02
CA PRO A 56 4.82 -0.61 -3.61
C PRO A 56 4.24 0.08 -2.38
N SER A 57 2.91 0.04 -2.21
CA SER A 57 2.22 0.51 -1.01
C SER A 57 2.06 -0.58 0.06
N ARG A 58 2.33 -1.83 -0.31
CA ARG A 58 2.35 -2.98 0.60
C ARG A 58 3.65 -3.76 0.42
N VAL A 59 4.40 -3.91 1.50
CA VAL A 59 5.69 -4.60 1.52
C VAL A 59 5.59 -5.76 2.49
N VAL A 60 5.89 -6.97 2.04
CA VAL A 60 5.86 -8.18 2.88
C VAL A 60 7.28 -8.68 3.09
N VAL A 61 7.67 -8.89 4.34
CA VAL A 61 8.99 -9.37 4.77
C VAL A 61 8.86 -10.50 5.81
N GLU A 62 9.92 -11.27 5.97
CA GLU A 62 10.01 -12.31 7.01
C GLU A 62 10.52 -11.72 8.33
N SER A 63 9.94 -12.18 9.44
CA SER A 63 10.38 -11.86 10.81
C SER A 63 11.78 -12.42 11.09
N GLY A 64 12.54 -11.70 11.92
CA GLY A 64 13.86 -12.13 12.36
C GLY A 64 14.96 -12.07 11.31
N ARG A 65 14.67 -11.63 10.09
CA ARG A 65 15.67 -11.49 9.01
C ARG A 65 15.98 -10.03 8.73
N PRO A 66 17.25 -9.68 8.46
CA PRO A 66 17.62 -8.33 8.09
C PRO A 66 16.91 -7.87 6.81
N VAL A 67 16.45 -6.63 6.82
CA VAL A 67 15.86 -5.95 5.66
C VAL A 67 16.73 -4.77 5.27
N GLU A 68 17.10 -4.69 4.00
CA GLU A 68 17.70 -3.53 3.37
C GLU A 68 16.67 -2.86 2.46
N MET A 69 16.15 -1.73 2.90
CA MET A 69 15.13 -0.99 2.16
C MET A 69 15.75 0.24 1.51
N THR A 70 15.64 0.30 0.19
CA THR A 70 16.05 1.47 -0.61
C THR A 70 14.84 2.32 -0.93
N LEU A 71 14.82 3.56 -0.46
CA LEU A 71 13.79 4.56 -0.75
C LEU A 71 14.25 5.43 -1.91
N LYS A 72 13.49 5.47 -3.00
CA LYS A 72 13.75 6.31 -4.18
C LYS A 72 12.71 7.42 -4.28
N PHE A 73 13.08 8.62 -3.89
CA PHE A 73 12.21 9.80 -3.97
C PHE A 73 12.13 10.30 -5.41
N LYS A 74 10.96 10.22 -6.02
CA LYS A 74 10.73 10.51 -7.44
C LYS A 74 10.36 11.96 -7.71
N ASN A 75 9.94 12.71 -6.69
CA ASN A 75 9.53 14.09 -6.82
C ASN A 75 10.67 15.06 -6.42
N PHE A 76 10.98 16.03 -7.27
CA PHE A 76 12.05 16.98 -7.03
C PHE A 76 11.57 18.27 -6.32
N PHE A 77 10.34 18.67 -6.57
CA PHE A 77 9.82 19.96 -6.09
C PHE A 77 8.92 19.85 -4.84
N THR A 78 8.53 18.64 -4.45
CA THR A 78 7.71 18.44 -3.27
C THR A 78 8.48 17.58 -2.26
N PRO A 79 8.67 18.08 -1.03
CA PRO A 79 9.31 17.28 0.01
C PRO A 79 8.41 16.10 0.39
N HIS A 80 9.03 14.97 0.65
CA HIS A 80 8.36 13.77 1.12
C HIS A 80 9.24 13.07 2.15
N ASN A 81 8.60 12.29 3.02
CA ASN A 81 9.29 11.32 3.87
C ASN A 81 8.55 9.98 3.85
N LEU A 82 9.21 8.96 4.39
CA LEU A 82 8.60 7.72 4.81
C LEU A 82 8.92 7.53 6.29
N THR A 83 7.87 7.48 7.09
CA THR A 83 7.93 7.23 8.53
C THR A 83 7.21 5.93 8.83
N CYS A 84 7.89 5.03 9.55
CA CYS A 84 7.36 3.81 10.12
C CYS A 84 8.05 3.62 11.48
N ASP A 85 7.39 4.02 12.55
CA ASP A 85 7.97 3.96 13.91
C ASP A 85 7.14 3.01 14.78
N HIS A 86 7.62 1.78 14.84
CA HIS A 86 7.04 0.70 15.63
C HIS A 86 8.18 -0.02 16.36
N ALA A 87 8.64 0.60 17.44
CA ALA A 87 9.82 0.16 18.19
C ALA A 87 9.68 -1.23 18.80
N ASP A 88 8.49 -1.60 19.23
CA ASP A 88 8.10 -2.91 19.73
C ASP A 88 8.23 -4.01 18.65
N GLY A 89 7.99 -3.66 17.38
CA GLY A 89 8.24 -4.52 16.24
C GLY A 89 9.67 -4.51 15.70
N GLY A 90 10.58 -3.73 16.30
CA GLY A 90 11.96 -3.57 15.80
C GLY A 90 12.07 -2.72 14.54
N ILE A 91 11.05 -1.89 14.25
CA ILE A 91 10.98 -1.10 13.03
C ILE A 91 11.07 0.38 13.37
N ARG A 92 12.13 1.05 12.87
CA ARG A 92 12.29 2.50 12.98
C ARG A 92 12.80 3.05 11.67
N ILE A 93 11.92 3.66 10.90
CA ILE A 93 12.24 4.28 9.61
C ILE A 93 11.73 5.72 9.66
N ASP A 94 12.65 6.66 9.47
CA ASP A 94 12.35 8.07 9.24
C ASP A 94 13.36 8.62 8.24
N LYS A 95 12.98 8.65 6.98
CA LYS A 95 13.83 9.11 5.88
C LYS A 95 13.11 10.10 5.01
N SER A 96 13.76 11.21 4.71
CA SER A 96 13.20 12.31 3.94
C SER A 96 14.07 12.73 2.77
N ALA A 97 13.44 13.30 1.74
CA ALA A 97 14.08 14.14 0.74
C ALA A 97 13.33 15.47 0.65
N GLY A 98 14.05 16.55 0.91
CA GLY A 98 13.52 17.91 0.89
C GLY A 98 13.36 18.46 -0.53
N PHE A 99 12.87 19.69 -0.60
CA PHE A 99 12.78 20.48 -1.81
C PHE A 99 14.16 20.58 -2.50
N MET A 100 14.20 20.30 -3.79
CA MET A 100 15.43 20.33 -4.63
C MET A 100 16.60 19.47 -4.09
N SER A 101 16.33 18.44 -3.32
CA SER A 101 17.36 17.55 -2.81
C SER A 101 17.96 16.70 -3.93
N PHE A 102 19.30 16.73 -4.07
CA PHE A 102 20.03 15.88 -5.03
C PHE A 102 20.20 14.45 -4.52
N ARG A 103 20.19 14.25 -3.20
CA ARG A 103 20.28 12.91 -2.58
C ARG A 103 18.90 12.30 -2.43
N ARG A 104 18.39 11.76 -3.52
CA ARG A 104 17.00 11.24 -3.62
C ARG A 104 16.87 9.75 -3.35
N THR A 105 17.97 9.07 -3.14
CA THR A 105 18.01 7.68 -2.70
C THR A 105 18.47 7.63 -1.26
N LYS A 106 17.71 6.93 -0.42
CA LYS A 106 18.04 6.69 0.99
C LYS A 106 17.97 5.20 1.27
N GLU A 107 18.89 4.73 2.07
CA GLU A 107 18.90 3.35 2.52
C GLU A 107 18.56 3.29 4.01
N VAL A 108 17.84 2.27 4.39
CA VAL A 108 17.57 1.94 5.78
C VAL A 108 17.69 0.44 5.98
N ARG A 109 18.24 0.05 7.12
CA ARG A 109 18.39 -1.34 7.54
C ARG A 109 17.68 -1.54 8.87
N PHE A 110 16.94 -2.61 8.98
CA PHE A 110 16.25 -3.00 10.20
C PHE A 110 16.01 -4.52 10.20
N THR A 111 15.72 -5.07 11.38
CA THR A 111 15.33 -6.48 11.52
C THR A 111 14.00 -6.51 12.25
N PRO A 112 12.90 -6.81 11.55
CA PRO A 112 11.58 -6.87 12.19
C PRO A 112 11.52 -8.08 13.10
N GLY A 113 11.09 -7.87 14.35
CA GLY A 113 11.06 -8.91 15.38
C GLY A 113 9.73 -9.62 15.49
N MET A 114 8.62 -8.90 15.37
CA MET A 114 7.28 -9.44 15.60
C MET A 114 6.46 -9.48 14.32
N PRO A 115 5.80 -10.62 14.00
CA PRO A 115 4.80 -10.67 12.94
C PRO A 115 3.66 -9.67 13.19
N GLY A 116 3.20 -9.03 12.13
CA GLY A 116 2.13 -8.02 12.21
C GLY A 116 2.06 -7.13 10.99
N GLU A 117 1.12 -6.19 11.03
CA GLU A 117 0.97 -5.14 10.02
C GLU A 117 1.37 -3.79 10.62
N TYR A 118 2.34 -3.16 10.03
CA TYR A 118 2.95 -1.91 10.49
C TYR A 118 2.71 -0.81 9.47
N PRO A 119 1.80 0.13 9.74
CA PRO A 119 1.55 1.24 8.84
C PRO A 119 2.78 2.12 8.68
N PHE A 120 3.03 2.59 7.45
CA PHE A 120 3.95 3.67 7.18
C PHE A 120 3.26 4.80 6.43
N TYR A 121 3.77 6.01 6.55
CA TYR A 121 3.13 7.19 6.01
C TYR A 121 4.12 8.31 5.67
N CYS A 122 3.66 9.30 4.91
CA CYS A 122 4.36 10.56 4.74
C CYS A 122 3.83 11.56 5.78
N GLY A 123 4.72 12.01 6.67
CA GLY A 123 4.41 12.98 7.72
C GLY A 123 4.50 14.45 7.28
N VAL A 124 4.79 14.72 5.98
CA VAL A 124 4.89 16.09 5.47
C VAL A 124 3.49 16.67 5.29
N ASP A 125 3.21 17.80 5.94
CA ASP A 125 1.95 18.55 5.87
C ASP A 125 0.69 17.65 5.96
N SER A 126 -0.15 17.74 4.93
CA SER A 126 -1.41 16.97 4.82
C SER A 126 -1.30 15.73 3.94
N HIS A 127 -0.09 15.26 3.60
CA HIS A 127 0.10 14.17 2.65
C HIS A 127 -0.53 12.85 3.10
N MET A 128 -0.41 12.52 4.38
CA MET A 128 -1.08 11.36 4.97
C MET A 128 -2.60 11.44 4.81
N LYS A 129 -3.19 12.63 5.05
CA LYS A 129 -4.64 12.85 4.87
C LYS A 129 -5.09 12.72 3.42
N LYS A 130 -4.18 12.92 2.46
CA LYS A 130 -4.40 12.70 1.02
C LYS A 130 -4.18 11.24 0.61
N GLY A 131 -3.98 10.33 1.58
CA GLY A 131 -3.83 8.91 1.34
C GLY A 131 -2.39 8.44 1.11
N MET A 132 -1.38 9.27 1.38
CA MET A 132 0.03 8.88 1.26
C MET A 132 0.45 7.97 2.43
N THR A 133 -0.03 6.73 2.36
CA THR A 133 0.17 5.66 3.36
C THR A 133 0.52 4.35 2.68
N GLY A 134 1.06 3.43 3.47
CA GLY A 134 1.32 2.05 3.06
C GLY A 134 1.40 1.13 4.27
N THR A 135 1.70 -0.14 4.05
CA THR A 135 1.78 -1.15 5.09
C THR A 135 3.01 -2.03 4.91
N LEU A 136 3.81 -2.17 5.94
CA LEU A 136 4.83 -3.19 6.05
C LEU A 136 4.23 -4.39 6.79
N VAL A 137 4.19 -5.54 6.13
CA VAL A 137 3.69 -6.80 6.69
C VAL A 137 4.87 -7.66 7.07
N VAL A 138 4.95 -8.07 8.32
CA VAL A 138 5.94 -9.00 8.85
C VAL A 138 5.28 -10.36 9.07
N ARG A 139 5.83 -11.41 8.53
CA ARG A 139 5.31 -12.79 8.63
C ARG A 139 6.30 -13.72 9.31
#